data_d8c66ae21f2e81e0a9f8e1c3f6623233
#
_entry.id   d8c66ae21f2e81e0a9f8e1c3f6623233
#
_cell.length_a   1.000
_cell.length_b   1.000
_cell.length_c   1.000
_cell.angle_alpha   90.00
_cell.angle_beta   90.00
_cell.angle_gamma   90.00
#
_symmetry.space_group_name_H-M   'P 1'
#
loop_
_entity.id
_entity.type
_entity.pdbx_description
1 polymer ?
#
loop_
_entity_poly.entity_id
_entity_poly.type
_entity_poly.pdbx_seq_one_letter_code
_entity_poly.pdbx_strand_id
1 'polypeptide(L)'
;MKLRVNESEQVRAFLGSLAPDSRKRLRSAIHEVAAGERPLEPLTRGLAGYHKLKLQPWRMVCRYGETPNGPALFLVFAWTRDEVYELFTQLQAEQIIRSVS
;
A
#
# COMPACT_ATOMS: atom_id res chain seq x y z
N MET A 1 -13.15 3.55 14.51
CA MET A 1 -13.80 4.02 13.30
C MET A 1 -13.06 3.49 12.08
N LYS A 2 -13.78 2.91 11.13
CA LYS A 2 -13.16 2.28 9.98
C LYS A 2 -12.83 3.32 8.90
N LEU A 3 -11.59 3.31 8.42
CA LEU A 3 -11.16 4.19 7.34
C LEU A 3 -11.71 3.71 5.99
N ARG A 4 -11.91 4.63 5.07
CA ARG A 4 -12.14 4.29 3.67
C ARG A 4 -10.84 3.76 3.08
N VAL A 5 -10.95 2.85 2.12
CA VAL A 5 -9.77 2.25 1.46
C VAL A 5 -9.78 2.68 0.00
N ASN A 6 -8.70 3.30 -0.44
CA ASN A 6 -8.50 3.70 -1.83
C ASN A 6 -7.33 2.91 -2.41
N GLU A 7 -7.60 2.16 -3.47
CA GLU A 7 -6.59 1.34 -4.13
C GLU A 7 -6.03 2.07 -5.36
N SER A 8 -4.70 2.02 -5.53
CA SER A 8 -4.09 2.44 -6.79
C SER A 8 -4.43 1.41 -7.89
N GLU A 9 -4.22 1.78 -9.14
CA GLU A 9 -4.41 0.84 -10.25
C GLU A 9 -3.49 -0.35 -10.14
N GLN A 10 -2.25 -0.12 -9.71
CA GLN A 10 -1.27 -1.20 -9.53
C GLN A 10 -1.74 -2.19 -8.46
N VAL A 11 -2.23 -1.69 -7.32
CA VAL A 11 -2.73 -2.55 -6.24
C VAL A 11 -3.95 -3.32 -6.70
N ARG A 12 -4.87 -2.68 -7.41
CA ARG A 12 -6.06 -3.35 -7.94
C ARG A 12 -5.68 -4.49 -8.89
N ALA A 13 -4.75 -4.23 -9.80
CA ALA A 13 -4.27 -5.24 -10.73
C ALA A 13 -3.57 -6.39 -10.00
N PHE A 14 -2.76 -6.06 -9.01
CA PHE A 14 -2.06 -7.06 -8.20
C PHE A 14 -3.05 -7.97 -7.47
N LEU A 15 -4.05 -7.40 -6.80
CA LEU A 15 -5.08 -8.17 -6.11
C LEU A 15 -5.87 -9.05 -7.09
N GLY A 16 -6.18 -8.50 -8.26
CA GLY A 16 -6.90 -9.24 -9.29
C GLY A 16 -6.12 -10.42 -9.86
N SER A 17 -4.79 -10.39 -9.78
CA SER A 17 -3.94 -11.48 -10.27
C SER A 17 -3.80 -12.63 -9.28
N LEU A 18 -4.21 -12.43 -8.03
CA LEU A 18 -4.08 -13.47 -7.00
C LEU A 18 -5.18 -14.50 -7.10
N ALA A 19 -4.88 -15.73 -6.66
CA ALA A 19 -5.90 -16.76 -6.50
C ALA A 19 -6.96 -16.27 -5.49
N PRO A 20 -8.22 -16.75 -5.60
CA PRO A 20 -9.30 -16.26 -4.73
C PRO A 20 -9.00 -16.33 -3.23
N ASP A 21 -8.42 -17.42 -2.76
CA ASP A 21 -8.09 -17.57 -1.33
C ASP A 21 -7.01 -16.58 -0.89
N SER A 22 -6.01 -16.39 -1.73
CA SER A 22 -4.93 -15.42 -1.46
C SER A 22 -5.47 -14.01 -1.44
N ARG A 23 -6.30 -13.66 -2.39
CA ARG A 23 -6.94 -12.34 -2.47
C ARG A 23 -7.78 -12.07 -1.22
N LYS A 24 -8.58 -13.04 -0.81
CA LYS A 24 -9.42 -12.94 0.38
C LYS A 24 -8.58 -12.71 1.64
N ARG A 25 -7.48 -13.43 1.76
CA ARG A 25 -6.56 -13.31 2.89
C ARG A 25 -5.94 -11.91 2.97
N LEU A 26 -5.49 -11.39 1.83
CA LEU A 26 -4.88 -10.05 1.78
C LEU A 26 -5.93 -8.97 2.02
N ARG A 27 -7.12 -9.09 1.44
CA ARG A 27 -8.21 -8.14 1.68
C ARG A 27 -8.63 -8.12 3.14
N SER A 28 -8.64 -9.27 3.81
CA SER A 28 -8.94 -9.32 5.25
C SER A 28 -7.92 -8.52 6.05
N ALA A 29 -6.63 -8.65 5.72
CA ALA A 29 -5.58 -7.89 6.39
C ALA A 29 -5.75 -6.38 6.15
N ILE A 30 -6.11 -5.98 4.93
CA ILE A 30 -6.38 -4.57 4.59
C ILE A 30 -7.56 -4.04 5.42
N HIS A 31 -8.63 -4.81 5.55
CA HIS A 31 -9.78 -4.43 6.36
C HIS A 31 -9.41 -4.26 7.83
N GLU A 32 -8.55 -5.12 8.37
CA GLU A 32 -8.07 -5.01 9.74
C GLU A 32 -7.27 -3.72 9.93
N VAL A 33 -6.44 -3.35 8.97
CA VAL A 33 -5.70 -2.08 9.03
C VAL A 33 -6.67 -0.90 9.03
N ALA A 34 -7.65 -0.91 8.12
CA ALA A 34 -8.63 0.17 8.00
C ALA A 34 -9.48 0.31 9.27
N ALA A 35 -9.72 -0.78 9.97
CA ALA A 35 -10.48 -0.79 11.21
C ALA A 35 -9.64 -0.44 12.45
N GLY A 36 -8.33 -0.25 12.29
CA GLY A 36 -7.43 0.03 13.40
C GLY A 36 -7.05 -1.19 14.20
N GLU A 37 -7.32 -2.38 13.69
CA GLU A 37 -7.06 -3.65 14.38
C GLU A 37 -5.70 -4.24 14.07
N ARG A 38 -5.03 -3.74 13.02
CA ARG A 38 -3.71 -4.18 12.62
C ARG A 38 -2.84 -2.96 12.36
N PRO A 39 -1.72 -2.79 13.10
CA PRO A 39 -0.83 -1.65 12.87
C PRO A 39 -0.01 -1.85 11.61
N LEU A 40 0.37 -0.72 10.99
CA LEU A 40 1.34 -0.69 9.90
C LEU A 40 2.68 -0.23 10.44
N GLU A 41 3.77 -0.69 9.83
CA GLU A 41 5.11 -0.26 10.19
C GLU A 41 5.52 0.92 9.30
N PRO A 42 6.05 2.01 9.89
CA PRO A 42 6.50 3.14 9.07
C PRO A 42 7.73 2.77 8.25
N LEU A 43 7.80 3.31 7.04
CA LEU A 43 8.98 3.17 6.19
C LEU A 43 9.97 4.28 6.52
N THR A 44 11.26 4.01 6.23
CA THR A 44 12.36 4.93 6.49
C THR A 44 13.09 5.25 5.19
N ARG A 45 14.23 5.97 5.26
CA ARG A 45 15.12 6.23 4.12
C ARG A 45 14.43 6.97 2.97
N GLY A 46 13.85 8.13 3.27
CA GLY A 46 13.24 8.98 2.25
C GLY A 46 11.82 8.60 1.88
N LEU A 47 11.25 7.60 2.55
CA LEU A 47 9.87 7.19 2.34
C LEU A 47 9.00 7.59 3.54
N ALA A 48 9.34 8.72 4.18
CA ALA A 48 8.57 9.25 5.31
C ALA A 48 7.11 9.47 4.90
N GLY A 49 6.19 9.11 5.78
CA GLY A 49 4.76 9.20 5.50
C GLY A 49 4.17 7.96 4.88
N TYR A 50 5.01 7.04 4.42
CA TYR A 50 4.55 5.75 3.91
C TYR A 50 4.75 4.67 4.96
N HIS A 51 3.93 3.63 4.87
CA HIS A 51 3.92 2.51 5.81
C HIS A 51 3.90 1.21 5.04
N LYS A 52 4.30 0.13 5.69
CA LYS A 52 4.28 -1.19 5.08
C LYS A 52 3.30 -2.12 5.78
N LEU A 53 2.58 -2.87 4.96
CA LEU A 53 1.80 -4.02 5.36
C LEU A 53 2.55 -5.26 4.90
N LYS A 54 2.89 -6.11 5.85
CA LYS A 54 3.61 -7.36 5.57
C LYS A 54 2.69 -8.55 5.84
N LEU A 55 2.40 -9.30 4.79
CA LEU A 55 1.62 -10.52 4.89
C LEU A 55 2.25 -11.54 3.93
N GLN A 56 3.00 -12.48 4.46
CA GLN A 56 3.76 -13.42 3.64
C GLN A 56 2.90 -14.09 2.57
N PRO A 57 3.36 -14.14 1.31
CA PRO A 57 4.64 -13.64 0.80
C PRO A 57 4.57 -12.21 0.26
N TRP A 58 3.53 -11.44 0.59
CA TRP A 58 3.25 -10.14 -0.02
C TRP A 58 3.72 -8.97 0.84
N ARG A 59 3.99 -7.86 0.16
CA ARG A 59 4.31 -6.57 0.78
C ARG A 59 3.47 -5.51 0.11
N MET A 60 2.97 -4.56 0.89
CA MET A 60 2.17 -3.47 0.36
C MET A 60 2.59 -2.15 1.00
N VAL A 61 2.77 -1.14 0.17
CA VAL A 61 3.06 0.22 0.63
C VAL A 61 1.73 0.96 0.76
N CYS A 62 1.51 1.55 1.92
CA CYS A 62 0.27 2.27 2.25
C CYS A 62 0.61 3.63 2.81
N ARG A 63 -0.37 4.53 2.81
CA ARG A 63 -0.27 5.79 3.54
C ARG A 63 -1.64 6.20 4.06
N TYR A 64 -1.64 6.90 5.17
CA TYR A 64 -2.86 7.52 5.67
C TYR A 64 -3.00 8.91 5.06
N GLY A 65 -4.21 9.33 4.76
CA GLY A 65 -4.45 10.65 4.19
C GLY A 65 -5.89 11.08 4.35
N GLU A 66 -6.17 12.26 3.82
CA GLU A 66 -7.50 12.87 3.87
C GLU A 66 -8.12 12.93 2.48
N THR A 67 -9.43 12.73 2.43
CA THR A 67 -10.22 12.93 1.22
C THR A 67 -11.37 13.89 1.55
N PRO A 68 -12.08 14.42 0.54
CA PRO A 68 -13.28 15.21 0.81
C PRO A 68 -14.32 14.47 1.67
N ASN A 69 -14.27 13.14 1.68
CA ASN A 69 -15.21 12.32 2.44
C ASN A 69 -14.63 11.83 3.77
N GLY A 70 -13.50 12.38 4.21
CA GLY A 70 -12.87 12.07 5.48
C GLY A 70 -11.55 11.31 5.34
N PRO A 71 -11.02 10.82 6.47
CA PRO A 71 -9.73 10.11 6.46
C PRO A 71 -9.81 8.80 5.70
N ALA A 72 -8.70 8.42 5.06
CA ALA A 72 -8.63 7.23 4.23
C ALA A 72 -7.28 6.54 4.35
N LEU A 73 -7.29 5.25 4.06
CA LEU A 73 -6.09 4.44 3.88
C LEU A 73 -5.86 4.28 2.38
N PHE A 74 -4.72 4.75 1.91
CA PHE A 74 -4.33 4.63 0.50
C PHE A 74 -3.40 3.46 0.32
N LEU A 75 -3.79 2.52 -0.54
CA LEU A 75 -2.96 1.38 -0.93
C LEU A 75 -2.22 1.80 -2.19
N VAL A 76 -0.91 1.97 -2.08
CA VAL A 76 -0.12 2.67 -3.10
C VAL A 76 0.56 1.71 -4.05
N PHE A 77 1.18 0.66 -3.54
CA PHE A 77 1.95 -0.27 -4.35
C PHE A 77 2.03 -1.63 -3.65
N ALA A 78 1.96 -2.72 -4.42
CA ALA A 78 2.01 -4.06 -3.86
C ALA A 78 2.85 -4.99 -4.72
N TRP A 79 3.56 -5.90 -4.08
CA TRP A 79 4.37 -6.90 -4.76
C TRP A 79 4.64 -8.08 -3.84
N THR A 80 5.28 -9.11 -4.37
CA THR A 80 5.79 -10.22 -3.57
C THR A 80 7.24 -9.91 -3.19
N ARG A 81 7.64 -10.28 -1.96
CA ARG A 81 9.00 -10.13 -1.44
C ARG A 81 9.37 -8.69 -1.08
N ASP A 82 10.53 -8.55 -0.47
CA ASP A 82 11.01 -7.28 0.07
C ASP A 82 11.47 -6.29 -0.99
N GLU A 83 11.65 -6.73 -2.23
CA GLU A 83 12.00 -5.86 -3.35
C GLU A 83 10.96 -4.78 -3.64
N VAL A 84 9.76 -4.91 -3.09
CA VAL A 84 8.71 -3.91 -3.28
C VAL A 84 9.17 -2.51 -2.88
N TYR A 85 9.96 -2.40 -1.82
CA TYR A 85 10.41 -1.10 -1.33
C TYR A 85 11.45 -0.48 -2.24
N GLU A 86 12.32 -1.29 -2.79
CA GLU A 86 13.32 -0.86 -3.76
C GLU A 86 12.65 -0.41 -5.06
N LEU A 87 11.72 -1.19 -5.56
CA LEU A 87 10.94 -0.84 -6.75
C LEU A 87 10.14 0.44 -6.54
N PHE A 88 9.51 0.58 -5.37
CA PHE A 88 8.75 1.78 -5.06
C PHE A 88 9.63 3.00 -5.00
N THR A 89 10.82 2.89 -4.40
CA THR A 89 11.79 3.98 -4.34
C THR A 89 12.22 4.40 -5.73
N GLN A 90 12.47 3.44 -6.63
CA GLN A 90 12.82 3.74 -8.02
C GLN A 90 11.70 4.48 -8.74
N LEU A 91 10.45 4.04 -8.56
CA LEU A 91 9.30 4.69 -9.19
C LEU A 91 9.13 6.12 -8.69
N GLN A 92 9.34 6.37 -7.40
CA GLN A 92 9.29 7.71 -6.84
C GLN A 92 10.38 8.59 -7.45
N ALA A 93 11.59 8.07 -7.57
CA ALA A 93 12.70 8.81 -8.17
C ALA A 93 12.40 9.17 -9.64
N GLU A 94 11.86 8.23 -10.41
CA GLU A 94 11.46 8.46 -11.79
C GLU A 94 10.38 9.55 -11.90
N GLN A 95 9.41 9.54 -11.01
CA GLN A 95 8.34 10.55 -11.00
C GLN A 95 8.92 11.93 -10.69
N ILE A 96 9.84 12.03 -9.75
CA ILE A 96 10.51 13.30 -9.42
C ILE A 96 11.26 13.82 -10.65
N ILE A 97 12.00 12.96 -11.33
CA ILE A 97 12.74 13.33 -12.54
C ILE A 97 11.77 13.82 -13.62
N ARG A 98 10.65 13.13 -13.84
CA ARG A 98 9.64 13.53 -14.80
C ARG A 98 9.00 14.88 -14.45
N SER A 99 8.84 15.16 -13.16
CA SER A 99 8.23 16.39 -12.69
C SER A 99 9.11 17.61 -12.94
N VAL A 100 10.45 17.45 -12.94
CA VAL A 100 11.39 18.54 -13.15
C VAL A 100 11.82 18.67 -14.61
N SER A 101 11.54 17.70 -15.43
CA SER A 101 11.82 17.76 -16.86
C SER A 101 10.57 18.12 -17.63
#